data_7841bd48597b459cd18adfce8c6db524
#
_entry.id   7841bd48597b459cd18adfce8c6db524
#
_cell.length_a   1.000
_cell.length_b   1.000
_cell.length_c   1.000
_cell.angle_alpha   90.00
_cell.angle_beta   90.00
_cell.angle_gamma   90.00
#
_symmetry.space_group_name_H-M   'P 1'
#
loop_
_entity.id
_entity.type
_entity.pdbx_description
1 polymer ?
#
loop_
_entity_poly.entity_id
_entity_poly.type
_entity_poly.pdbx_seq_one_letter_code
_entity_poly.pdbx_strand_id
1 'polypeptide(L)'
;MREFSNVTELANCVGEEIGVSDWFSIDQDRINDFADATGDHQWIHIDPERTKSELGMPTIAHGFLTLSLVPMLTSQISKINSVTRGINYGTNKVRFTNMVPVNSKVRAKSKLIDAQPKAGGTQLTSEISIEIQGQERPAMVCLLYTSDAADDWSS
;
A
#
# COMPACT_ATOMS: atom_id res chain seq x y z
N MET A 1 -16.51 -2.03 1.60
CA MET A 1 -15.60 -3.09 1.11
C MET A 1 -16.33 -3.97 0.10
N ARG A 2 -15.70 -4.21 -1.06
CA ARG A 2 -16.26 -5.13 -2.06
C ARG A 2 -15.93 -6.57 -1.67
N GLU A 3 -16.91 -7.44 -1.77
CA GLU A 3 -16.72 -8.87 -1.50
C GLU A 3 -16.87 -9.68 -2.80
N PHE A 4 -16.00 -10.64 -2.96
CA PHE A 4 -16.00 -11.58 -4.08
C PHE A 4 -16.09 -12.99 -3.50
N SER A 5 -16.93 -13.83 -4.07
CA SER A 5 -17.06 -15.21 -3.61
C SER A 5 -15.79 -16.02 -3.89
N ASN A 6 -15.14 -15.72 -5.01
CA ASN A 6 -13.94 -16.42 -5.44
C ASN A 6 -13.08 -15.52 -6.35
N VAL A 7 -11.88 -16.01 -6.68
CA VAL A 7 -10.93 -15.27 -7.51
C VAL A 7 -11.47 -15.04 -8.93
N THR A 8 -12.29 -15.95 -9.44
CA THR A 8 -12.87 -15.81 -10.78
C THR A 8 -13.75 -14.56 -10.88
N GLU A 9 -14.54 -14.28 -9.86
CA GLU A 9 -15.36 -13.06 -9.83
C GLU A 9 -14.48 -11.81 -9.85
N LEU A 10 -13.41 -11.80 -9.07
CA LEU A 10 -12.46 -10.68 -9.09
C LEU A 10 -11.79 -10.56 -10.46
N ALA A 11 -11.38 -11.67 -11.04
CA ALA A 11 -10.72 -11.67 -12.35
C ALA A 11 -11.59 -11.07 -13.46
N ASN A 12 -12.91 -11.13 -13.33
CA ASN A 12 -13.83 -10.48 -14.26
C ASN A 12 -13.76 -8.95 -14.20
N CYS A 13 -13.13 -8.40 -13.17
CA CYS A 13 -12.98 -6.96 -12.98
C CYS A 13 -11.63 -6.42 -13.49
N VAL A 14 -10.87 -7.20 -14.26
CA VAL A 14 -9.62 -6.72 -14.87
C VAL A 14 -9.89 -5.44 -15.66
N GLY A 15 -9.09 -4.41 -15.41
CA GLY A 15 -9.23 -3.09 -16.01
C GLY A 15 -10.05 -2.11 -15.17
N GLU A 16 -10.70 -2.56 -14.10
CA GLU A 16 -11.53 -1.72 -13.23
C GLU A 16 -10.79 -1.26 -11.98
N GLU A 17 -11.15 -0.06 -11.53
CA GLU A 17 -10.83 0.37 -10.18
C GLU A 17 -11.66 -0.46 -9.20
N ILE A 18 -11.00 -1.19 -8.33
CA ILE A 18 -11.67 -2.05 -7.35
C ILE A 18 -12.23 -1.23 -6.19
N GLY A 19 -11.53 -0.18 -5.80
CA GLY A 19 -12.00 0.74 -4.76
C GLY A 19 -10.89 1.52 -4.11
N VAL A 20 -11.26 2.20 -3.02
CA VAL A 20 -10.35 2.99 -2.18
C VAL A 20 -10.52 2.57 -0.73
N SER A 21 -9.44 2.69 0.04
CA SER A 21 -9.47 2.49 1.48
C SER A 21 -10.05 3.72 2.21
N ASP A 22 -10.26 3.59 3.51
CA ASP A 22 -10.47 4.76 4.36
C ASP A 22 -9.18 5.58 4.45
N TRP A 23 -9.33 6.85 4.84
CA TRP A 23 -8.19 7.71 5.15
C TRP A 23 -7.52 7.25 6.44
N PHE A 24 -6.20 7.27 6.44
CA PHE A 24 -5.37 6.83 7.56
C PHE A 24 -4.35 7.91 7.91
N SER A 25 -4.31 8.33 9.18
CA SER A 25 -3.37 9.35 9.63
C SER A 25 -2.00 8.76 9.90
N ILE A 26 -0.97 9.40 9.38
CA ILE A 26 0.43 9.04 9.67
C ILE A 26 0.99 10.09 10.63
N ASP A 27 1.01 9.74 11.92
CA ASP A 27 1.54 10.63 12.96
C ASP A 27 3.03 10.38 13.21
N GLN A 28 3.63 11.21 14.05
CA GLN A 28 5.05 11.10 14.37
C GLN A 28 5.38 9.80 15.10
N ASP A 29 4.48 9.30 15.95
CA ASP A 29 4.70 8.04 16.66
C ASP A 29 4.83 6.87 15.68
N ARG A 30 4.00 6.83 14.64
CA ARG A 30 4.10 5.78 13.61
C ARG A 30 5.41 5.88 12.83
N ILE A 31 5.83 7.09 12.50
CA ILE A 31 7.10 7.30 11.81
C ILE A 31 8.26 6.85 12.69
N ASN A 32 8.24 7.20 13.97
CA ASN A 32 9.26 6.79 14.92
C ASN A 32 9.28 5.26 15.08
N ASP A 33 8.13 4.62 15.17
CA ASP A 33 8.03 3.17 15.26
C ASP A 33 8.63 2.48 14.03
N PHE A 34 8.37 3.02 12.85
CA PHE A 34 8.95 2.48 11.62
C PHE A 34 10.47 2.68 11.58
N ALA A 35 10.96 3.82 12.02
CA ALA A 35 12.40 4.07 12.14
C ALA A 35 13.05 3.05 13.08
N ASP A 36 12.42 2.77 14.21
CA ASP A 36 12.92 1.80 15.18
C ASP A 36 12.90 0.38 14.61
N ALA A 37 11.82 0.02 13.93
CA ALA A 37 11.67 -1.32 13.36
C ALA A 37 12.67 -1.63 12.25
N THR A 38 13.07 -0.61 11.47
CA THR A 38 13.91 -0.79 10.28
C THR A 38 15.34 -0.31 10.44
N GLY A 39 15.60 0.52 11.45
CA GLY A 39 16.91 1.13 11.64
C GLY A 39 17.15 2.41 10.85
N ASP A 40 16.15 2.89 10.12
CA ASP A 40 16.27 4.15 9.36
C ASP A 40 15.88 5.33 10.26
N HIS A 41 16.87 5.87 10.96
CA HIS A 41 16.71 6.99 11.87
C HIS A 41 17.18 8.31 11.25
N GLN A 42 17.06 8.47 9.94
CA GLN A 42 17.43 9.73 9.31
C GLN A 42 16.64 10.89 9.91
N TRP A 43 17.31 12.00 10.23
CA TRP A 43 16.72 13.08 11.01
C TRP A 43 15.51 13.75 10.36
N ILE A 44 15.38 13.70 9.03
CA ILE A 44 14.22 14.26 8.33
C ILE A 44 12.92 13.56 8.69
N HIS A 45 13.00 12.37 9.26
CA HIS A 45 11.82 11.59 9.67
C HIS A 45 11.53 11.74 11.17
N ILE A 46 12.55 11.85 12.01
CA ILE A 46 12.39 11.70 13.45
C ILE A 46 12.73 12.95 14.28
N ASP A 47 13.27 13.98 13.68
CA ASP A 47 13.69 15.21 14.40
C ASP A 47 12.92 16.43 13.88
N PRO A 48 11.74 16.74 14.45
CA PRO A 48 10.94 17.88 13.99
C PRO A 48 11.64 19.22 14.10
N GLU A 49 12.41 19.45 15.17
CA GLU A 49 13.09 20.72 15.39
C GLU A 49 14.18 20.96 14.34
N ARG A 50 15.00 19.95 14.12
CA ARG A 50 16.07 20.04 13.11
C ARG A 50 15.53 20.18 11.70
N THR A 51 14.49 19.42 11.37
CA THR A 51 13.88 19.48 10.05
C THR A 51 13.27 20.83 9.77
N LYS A 52 12.63 21.43 10.76
CA LYS A 52 12.10 22.79 10.63
C LYS A 52 13.23 23.83 10.52
N SER A 53 14.26 23.70 11.33
CA SER A 53 15.38 24.65 11.36
C SER A 53 16.20 24.60 10.08
N GLU A 54 16.52 23.40 9.58
CA GLU A 54 17.41 23.26 8.42
C GLU A 54 16.67 23.29 7.08
N LEU A 55 15.43 22.78 7.02
CA LEU A 55 14.69 22.67 5.76
C LEU A 55 13.42 23.53 5.71
N GLY A 56 13.03 24.14 6.82
CA GLY A 56 11.81 24.96 6.87
C GLY A 56 10.52 24.17 6.66
N MET A 57 10.53 22.86 6.94
CA MET A 57 9.40 21.98 6.72
C MET A 57 9.21 21.03 7.90
N PRO A 58 8.03 20.43 8.06
CA PRO A 58 7.83 19.39 9.07
C PRO A 58 8.56 18.10 8.69
N THR A 59 8.66 17.16 9.64
CA THR A 59 9.15 15.82 9.32
C THR A 59 8.24 15.15 8.30
N ILE A 60 8.82 14.20 7.59
CA ILE A 60 8.12 13.44 6.56
C ILE A 60 8.18 11.94 6.85
N ALA A 61 7.17 11.22 6.42
CA ALA A 61 7.18 9.76 6.49
C ALA A 61 8.24 9.19 5.54
N HIS A 62 8.83 8.06 5.92
CA HIS A 62 9.67 7.28 5.02
C HIS A 62 8.84 6.84 3.81
N GLY A 63 9.41 6.89 2.62
CA GLY A 63 8.76 6.30 1.45
C GLY A 63 8.45 4.81 1.68
N PHE A 64 9.38 4.09 2.30
CA PHE A 64 9.17 2.68 2.63
C PHE A 64 8.08 2.45 3.68
N LEU A 65 7.81 3.40 4.58
CA LEU A 65 6.64 3.32 5.45
C LEU A 65 5.36 3.40 4.62
N THR A 66 5.27 4.35 3.70
CA THR A 66 4.12 4.48 2.81
C THR A 66 3.86 3.19 2.03
N LEU A 67 4.91 2.60 1.45
CA LEU A 67 4.80 1.32 0.77
C LEU A 67 4.34 0.20 1.73
N SER A 68 4.86 0.17 2.94
CA SER A 68 4.54 -0.86 3.93
C SER A 68 3.10 -0.80 4.42
N LEU A 69 2.41 0.32 4.26
CA LEU A 69 1.00 0.47 4.62
C LEU A 69 0.05 -0.13 3.57
N VAL A 70 0.54 -0.47 2.40
CA VAL A 70 -0.29 -0.99 1.31
C VAL A 70 -1.11 -2.22 1.72
N PRO A 71 -0.55 -3.25 2.37
CA PRO A 71 -1.36 -4.41 2.76
C PRO A 71 -2.52 -4.08 3.70
N MET A 72 -2.29 -3.25 4.71
CA MET A 72 -3.35 -2.83 5.62
C MET A 72 -4.44 -2.05 4.88
N LEU A 73 -4.05 -1.08 4.07
CA LEU A 73 -5.00 -0.22 3.37
C LEU A 73 -5.80 -1.00 2.32
N THR A 74 -5.14 -1.86 1.55
CA THR A 74 -5.83 -2.64 0.52
C THR A 74 -6.75 -3.70 1.11
N SER A 75 -6.48 -4.18 2.33
CA SER A 75 -7.37 -5.10 3.03
C SER A 75 -8.76 -4.50 3.31
N GLN A 76 -8.86 -3.18 3.30
CA GLN A 76 -10.12 -2.47 3.48
C GLN A 76 -10.92 -2.34 2.18
N ILE A 77 -10.28 -2.58 1.04
CA ILE A 77 -10.89 -2.33 -0.28
C ILE A 77 -11.72 -3.53 -0.73
N SER A 78 -11.16 -4.73 -0.64
CA SER A 78 -11.84 -5.94 -1.10
C SER A 78 -11.44 -7.17 -0.30
N LYS A 79 -12.31 -8.17 -0.37
CA LYS A 79 -12.11 -9.47 0.25
C LYS A 79 -12.58 -10.55 -0.72
N ILE A 80 -11.80 -11.63 -0.81
CA ILE A 80 -12.16 -12.82 -1.58
C ILE A 80 -12.47 -13.93 -0.59
N ASN A 81 -13.73 -14.35 -0.50
CA ASN A 81 -14.20 -15.23 0.56
C ASN A 81 -13.57 -16.63 0.50
N SER A 82 -13.28 -17.14 -0.70
CA SER A 82 -12.69 -18.47 -0.86
C SER A 82 -11.18 -18.51 -0.66
N VAL A 83 -10.53 -17.35 -0.58
CA VAL A 83 -9.08 -17.26 -0.39
C VAL A 83 -8.75 -17.29 1.09
N THR A 84 -7.91 -18.24 1.49
CA THR A 84 -7.47 -18.36 2.88
C THR A 84 -6.24 -17.55 3.20
N ARG A 85 -5.45 -17.23 2.18
CA ARG A 85 -4.27 -16.36 2.33
C ARG A 85 -3.85 -15.78 0.99
N GLY A 86 -3.32 -14.57 1.05
CA GLY A 86 -2.68 -13.93 -0.07
C GLY A 86 -1.24 -13.60 0.29
N ILE A 87 -0.35 -13.71 -0.67
CA ILE A 87 1.06 -13.39 -0.46
C ILE A 87 1.48 -12.31 -1.46
N ASN A 88 2.05 -11.24 -0.93
CA ASN A 88 2.72 -10.24 -1.72
C ASN A 88 4.09 -10.79 -2.09
N TYR A 89 4.34 -11.08 -3.36
CA TYR A 89 5.62 -11.65 -3.75
C TYR A 89 6.51 -10.70 -4.52
N GLY A 90 6.02 -9.54 -4.89
CA GLY A 90 6.86 -8.55 -5.53
C GLY A 90 6.12 -7.29 -5.95
N THR A 91 6.90 -6.31 -6.32
CA THR A 91 6.42 -5.04 -6.84
C THR A 91 7.27 -4.63 -8.04
N ASN A 92 6.68 -3.88 -8.94
CA ASN A 92 7.42 -3.20 -10.01
C ASN A 92 7.04 -1.72 -10.05
N LYS A 93 7.94 -0.93 -10.63
CA LYS A 93 7.68 0.48 -10.91
C LYS A 93 7.24 1.25 -9.66
N VAL A 94 7.87 0.95 -8.52
CA VAL A 94 7.64 1.71 -7.29
C VAL A 94 8.24 3.09 -7.46
N ARG A 95 7.41 4.11 -7.26
CA ARG A 95 7.83 5.52 -7.33
C ARG A 95 7.22 6.27 -6.16
N PHE A 96 8.07 6.95 -5.41
CA PHE A 96 7.65 7.86 -4.35
C PHE A 96 7.53 9.25 -4.98
N THR A 97 6.33 9.60 -5.39
CA THR A 97 6.08 10.75 -6.24
C THR A 97 5.82 12.04 -5.49
N ASN A 98 5.60 11.95 -4.17
CA ASN A 98 5.39 13.11 -3.32
C ASN A 98 5.78 12.78 -1.88
N MET A 99 6.28 13.79 -1.16
CA MET A 99 6.57 13.64 0.27
C MET A 99 5.27 13.61 1.07
N VAL A 100 5.26 12.81 2.14
CA VAL A 100 4.13 12.71 3.06
C VAL A 100 4.50 13.42 4.36
N PRO A 101 4.07 14.67 4.56
CA PRO A 101 4.32 15.36 5.82
C PRO A 101 3.69 14.63 7.00
N VAL A 102 4.32 14.72 8.16
CA VAL A 102 3.75 14.18 9.40
C VAL A 102 2.31 14.70 9.59
N ASN A 103 1.45 13.86 10.13
CA ASN A 103 0.02 14.11 10.34
C ASN A 103 -0.83 14.20 9.07
N SER A 104 -0.28 13.84 7.92
CA SER A 104 -1.07 13.70 6.70
C SER A 104 -2.00 12.49 6.81
N LYS A 105 -3.11 12.54 6.08
CA LYS A 105 -4.00 11.40 5.88
C LYS A 105 -3.76 10.84 4.49
N VAL A 106 -3.61 9.53 4.43
CA VAL A 106 -3.38 8.80 3.18
C VAL A 106 -4.43 7.72 2.99
N ARG A 107 -4.64 7.30 1.75
CA ARG A 107 -5.47 6.15 1.42
C ARG A 107 -4.94 5.44 0.19
N ALA A 108 -5.25 4.15 0.10
CA ALA A 108 -4.92 3.37 -1.09
C ALA A 108 -6.07 3.38 -2.08
N LYS A 109 -5.72 3.44 -3.35
CA LYS A 109 -6.61 3.17 -4.48
C LYS A 109 -6.04 2.00 -5.25
N SER A 110 -6.89 1.02 -5.56
CA SER A 110 -6.49 -0.21 -6.24
C SER A 110 -7.24 -0.38 -7.55
N LYS A 111 -6.49 -0.66 -8.61
CA LYS A 111 -7.02 -1.04 -9.92
C LYS A 111 -6.46 -2.40 -10.28
N LEU A 112 -7.32 -3.34 -10.63
CA LEU A 112 -6.87 -4.66 -11.07
C LEU A 112 -6.42 -4.59 -12.53
N ILE A 113 -5.16 -4.93 -12.78
CA ILE A 113 -4.55 -4.85 -14.12
C ILE A 113 -4.58 -6.19 -14.81
N ASP A 114 -4.33 -7.28 -14.08
CA ASP A 114 -4.23 -8.62 -14.67
C ASP A 114 -4.52 -9.69 -13.63
N ALA A 115 -4.98 -10.84 -14.10
CA ALA A 115 -5.21 -12.03 -13.28
C ALA A 115 -4.84 -13.25 -14.11
N GLN A 116 -3.83 -14.00 -13.66
CA GLN A 116 -3.29 -15.16 -14.38
C GLN A 116 -3.36 -16.40 -13.51
N PRO A 117 -3.88 -17.52 -14.05
CA PRO A 117 -3.79 -18.79 -13.34
C PRO A 117 -2.33 -19.20 -13.18
N LYS A 118 -1.98 -19.64 -11.98
CA LYS A 118 -0.65 -20.18 -11.66
C LYS A 118 -0.82 -21.45 -10.85
N ALA A 119 0.22 -22.28 -10.81
CA ALA A 119 0.22 -23.47 -9.97
C ALA A 119 -0.03 -23.08 -8.53
N GLY A 120 -1.08 -23.64 -7.91
CA GLY A 120 -1.44 -23.38 -6.53
C GLY A 120 -2.29 -22.13 -6.29
N GLY A 121 -2.75 -21.43 -7.34
CA GLY A 121 -3.61 -20.28 -7.15
C GLY A 121 -3.68 -19.37 -8.37
N THR A 122 -3.96 -18.09 -8.10
CA THR A 122 -4.05 -17.05 -9.13
C THR A 122 -3.07 -15.93 -8.80
N GLN A 123 -2.30 -15.54 -9.78
CA GLN A 123 -1.44 -14.36 -9.68
C GLN A 123 -2.24 -13.14 -10.10
N LEU A 124 -2.32 -12.15 -9.19
CA LEU A 124 -2.98 -10.88 -9.45
C LEU A 124 -1.94 -9.78 -9.59
N THR A 125 -2.15 -8.90 -10.55
CA THR A 125 -1.37 -7.67 -10.69
C THR A 125 -2.30 -6.49 -10.45
N SER A 126 -1.97 -5.68 -9.47
CA SER A 126 -2.74 -4.49 -9.11
C SER A 126 -1.89 -3.24 -9.24
N GLU A 127 -2.48 -2.19 -9.80
CA GLU A 127 -1.90 -0.86 -9.75
C GLU A 127 -2.38 -0.19 -8.47
N ILE A 128 -1.44 0.14 -7.60
CA ILE A 128 -1.74 0.77 -6.31
C ILE A 128 -1.23 2.20 -6.34
N SER A 129 -2.09 3.11 -5.92
CA SER A 129 -1.73 4.50 -5.67
C SER A 129 -2.03 4.82 -4.21
N ILE A 130 -1.09 5.49 -3.53
CA ILE A 130 -1.34 6.03 -2.20
C ILE A 130 -1.56 7.53 -2.35
N GLU A 131 -2.78 7.96 -2.09
CA GLU A 131 -3.20 9.35 -2.18
C GLU A 131 -2.95 10.07 -0.86
N ILE A 132 -2.67 11.37 -0.93
CA ILE A 132 -2.57 12.26 0.24
C ILE A 132 -3.77 13.18 0.22
N GLN A 133 -4.53 13.24 1.31
CA GLN A 133 -5.70 14.10 1.39
C GLN A 133 -5.33 15.56 1.14
N GLY A 134 -6.06 16.20 0.24
CA GLY A 134 -5.83 17.60 -0.12
C GLY A 134 -4.75 17.83 -1.18
N GLN A 135 -4.13 16.78 -1.71
CA GLN A 135 -3.09 16.90 -2.74
C GLN A 135 -3.47 16.08 -3.98
N GLU A 136 -3.20 16.63 -5.16
CA GLU A 136 -3.47 15.94 -6.43
C GLU A 136 -2.43 14.85 -6.72
N ARG A 137 -1.15 15.14 -6.40
CA ARG A 137 -0.06 14.18 -6.67
C ARG A 137 -0.06 13.11 -5.59
N PRO A 138 -0.13 11.82 -5.96
CA PRO A 138 -0.04 10.75 -4.98
C PRO A 138 1.33 10.68 -4.31
N ALA A 139 1.37 10.10 -3.11
CA ALA A 139 2.62 9.84 -2.39
C ALA A 139 3.44 8.74 -3.06
N MET A 140 2.75 7.72 -3.58
CA MET A 140 3.41 6.55 -4.16
C MET A 140 2.50 5.91 -5.20
N VAL A 141 3.13 5.35 -6.23
CA VAL A 141 2.48 4.47 -7.21
C VAL A 141 3.33 3.23 -7.38
N CYS A 142 2.69 2.08 -7.59
CA CYS A 142 3.41 0.84 -7.89
C CYS A 142 2.50 -0.19 -8.58
N LEU A 143 3.13 -1.21 -9.16
CA LEU A 143 2.45 -2.45 -9.51
C LEU A 143 2.75 -3.46 -8.41
N LEU A 144 1.71 -4.06 -7.86
CA LEU A 144 1.82 -5.05 -6.80
C LEU A 144 1.40 -6.42 -7.34
N TYR A 145 2.22 -7.41 -7.09
CA TYR A 145 1.98 -8.79 -7.49
C TYR A 145 1.64 -9.61 -6.25
N THR A 146 0.45 -10.22 -6.28
CA THR A 146 0.01 -11.10 -5.21
C THR A 146 -0.30 -12.48 -5.76
N SER A 147 -0.17 -13.49 -4.92
CA SER A 147 -0.59 -14.84 -5.22
C SER A 147 -1.65 -15.23 -4.20
N ASP A 148 -2.85 -15.48 -4.69
CA ASP A 148 -4.00 -15.82 -3.86
C ASP A 148 -4.30 -17.31 -4.00
N ALA A 149 -4.35 -18.01 -2.87
CA ALA A 149 -4.60 -19.44 -2.80
C ALA A 149 -5.77 -19.75 -1.88
N ALA A 150 -6.69 -20.60 -2.35
CA ALA A 150 -7.79 -21.09 -1.54
C ALA A 150 -7.31 -22.14 -0.53
N ASP A 151 -6.28 -22.89 -0.89
CA ASP A 151 -5.79 -24.02 -0.13
C ASP A 151 -4.30 -23.93 0.16
N ASP A 152 -3.80 -25.01 0.66
CA ASP A 152 -2.45 -25.19 1.11
C ASP A 152 -1.37 -24.77 0.10
N TRP A 153 -0.29 -24.21 0.61
CA TRP A 153 0.93 -23.93 -0.12
C TRP A 153 1.78 -25.16 -0.33
N SER A 154 1.21 -26.34 -0.23
CA SER A 154 1.94 -27.53 -0.58
C SER A 154 2.39 -27.44 -2.03
N SER A 155 3.61 -27.15 -2.19
CA SER A 155 4.26 -27.13 -3.49
C SER A 155 4.30 -28.52 -4.09
#